data_a20108dd1bb04b9f2b6d0107e93659ae
#
_entry.id   a20108dd1bb04b9f2b6d0107e93659ae
#
_cell.length_a   1.000
_cell.length_b   1.000
_cell.length_c   1.000
_cell.angle_alpha   90.00
_cell.angle_beta   90.00
_cell.angle_gamma   90.00
#
_symmetry.space_group_name_H-M   'P 1'
#
loop_
_entity.id
_entity.type
_entity.pdbx_description
1 polymer ?
#
loop_
_entity_poly.entity_id
_entity_poly.type
_entity_poly.pdbx_seq_one_letter_code
_entity_poly.pdbx_strand_id
1 'polypeptide(L)'
;MKRKYLLFSLLLTGSSLYAQEWPAVRPEARPATRWWWLGSAVDAANLTYNLEEYAKAGLGGVEITPIYGVQGNDKNNLPFLSPQWMNMLQHTEAEGKRIGIEVDMNTGTGWPFGGPHVSMTDAATLSLIHI
;
A
#
# COMPACT_ATOMS: atom_id res chain seq x y z
N MET A 1 -52.11 -13.80 32.94
CA MET A 1 -51.57 -13.42 31.60
C MET A 1 -50.38 -12.48 31.66
N LYS A 2 -50.27 -11.50 32.55
CA LYS A 2 -49.19 -10.50 32.61
C LYS A 2 -47.78 -11.07 32.91
N ARG A 3 -47.65 -12.18 33.65
CA ARG A 3 -46.34 -12.82 33.98
C ARG A 3 -45.66 -13.48 32.81
N LYS A 4 -46.39 -13.99 31.81
CA LYS A 4 -45.81 -14.68 30.64
C LYS A 4 -45.16 -13.68 29.68
N TYR A 5 -45.68 -12.48 29.57
CA TYR A 5 -45.10 -11.44 28.71
C TYR A 5 -43.79 -10.84 29.30
N LEU A 6 -43.72 -10.78 30.65
CA LEU A 6 -42.50 -10.29 31.32
C LEU A 6 -41.32 -11.21 31.09
N LEU A 7 -41.50 -12.54 31.12
CA LEU A 7 -40.48 -13.54 30.83
C LEU A 7 -40.03 -13.52 29.35
N PHE A 8 -40.97 -13.28 28.44
CA PHE A 8 -40.66 -13.20 27.01
C PHE A 8 -39.90 -11.92 26.67
N SER A 9 -40.20 -10.79 27.28
CA SER A 9 -39.46 -9.53 27.15
C SER A 9 -38.03 -9.65 27.71
N LEU A 10 -37.85 -10.38 28.82
CA LEU A 10 -36.52 -10.59 29.43
C LEU A 10 -35.60 -11.49 28.58
N LEU A 11 -36.17 -12.46 27.85
CA LEU A 11 -35.45 -13.32 26.92
C LEU A 11 -34.99 -12.57 25.65
N LEU A 12 -35.79 -11.60 25.18
CA LEU A 12 -35.44 -10.78 24.00
C LEU A 12 -34.36 -9.75 24.31
N THR A 13 -34.27 -9.24 25.53
CA THR A 13 -33.24 -8.27 25.92
C THR A 13 -31.89 -8.95 26.19
N GLY A 14 -31.88 -10.22 26.64
CA GLY A 14 -30.68 -10.98 26.91
C GLY A 14 -29.87 -11.36 25.65
N SER A 15 -30.54 -11.57 24.52
CA SER A 15 -29.88 -11.91 23.25
C SER A 15 -29.22 -10.71 22.55
N SER A 16 -29.60 -9.47 22.89
CA SER A 16 -29.00 -8.27 22.31
C SER A 16 -27.63 -7.90 22.87
N LEU A 17 -27.26 -8.44 24.05
CA LEU A 17 -26.00 -8.10 24.71
C LEU A 17 -24.78 -8.85 24.14
N TYR A 18 -25.00 -9.94 23.42
CA TYR A 18 -23.91 -10.71 22.81
C TYR A 18 -23.62 -10.33 21.34
N ALA A 19 -24.39 -9.44 20.76
CA ALA A 19 -24.33 -9.11 19.34
C ALA A 19 -23.43 -7.92 19.01
N GLN A 20 -22.67 -7.37 19.96
CA GLN A 20 -21.97 -6.09 19.79
C GLN A 20 -20.45 -6.15 19.92
N GLU A 21 -19.84 -7.32 20.00
CA GLU A 21 -18.39 -7.38 19.85
C GLU A 21 -18.02 -7.45 18.37
N TRP A 22 -17.54 -6.32 17.83
CA TRP A 22 -16.86 -6.35 16.54
C TRP A 22 -15.65 -7.29 16.63
N PRO A 23 -15.44 -8.14 15.63
CA PRO A 23 -14.22 -8.91 15.57
C PRO A 23 -13.01 -7.98 15.58
N ALA A 24 -11.93 -8.41 16.22
CA ALA A 24 -10.69 -7.65 16.23
C ALA A 24 -10.25 -7.35 14.78
N VAL A 25 -9.88 -6.10 14.55
CA VAL A 25 -9.41 -5.67 13.23
C VAL A 25 -8.09 -6.39 12.92
N ARG A 26 -8.13 -7.30 11.95
CA ARG A 26 -6.93 -7.98 11.45
C ARG A 26 -6.15 -7.05 10.52
N PRO A 27 -4.81 -7.21 10.41
CA PRO A 27 -3.99 -6.42 9.47
C PRO A 27 -4.56 -6.45 8.04
N GLU A 28 -5.00 -7.62 7.57
CA GLU A 28 -5.53 -7.84 6.22
C GLU A 28 -6.87 -7.12 5.96
N ALA A 29 -7.56 -6.71 7.02
CA ALA A 29 -8.81 -5.93 6.93
C ALA A 29 -8.60 -4.42 6.98
N ARG A 30 -7.35 -3.97 7.14
CA ARG A 30 -7.02 -2.55 7.13
C ARG A 30 -6.89 -2.04 5.69
N PRO A 31 -7.20 -0.76 5.43
CA PRO A 31 -7.02 -0.18 4.12
C PRO A 31 -5.55 -0.15 3.71
N ALA A 32 -5.29 -0.31 2.42
CA ALA A 32 -3.98 -0.10 1.82
C ALA A 32 -4.00 1.13 0.90
N THR A 33 -2.83 1.68 0.64
CA THR A 33 -2.70 2.84 -0.26
C THR A 33 -1.58 2.65 -1.27
N ARG A 34 -1.73 3.30 -2.44
CA ARG A 34 -0.65 3.41 -3.41
C ARG A 34 0.37 4.43 -2.90
N TRP A 35 1.65 4.06 -3.02
CA TRP A 35 2.77 4.89 -2.58
C TRP A 35 3.67 5.27 -3.74
N TRP A 36 3.47 6.47 -4.24
CA TRP A 36 4.21 6.98 -5.39
C TRP A 36 5.66 7.30 -5.03
N TRP A 37 6.60 6.62 -5.68
CA TRP A 37 8.01 6.94 -5.62
C TRP A 37 8.38 7.78 -6.84
N LEU A 38 8.20 9.09 -6.72
CA LEU A 38 8.47 10.06 -7.78
C LEU A 38 9.96 10.12 -8.08
N GLY A 39 10.39 9.65 -9.28
CA GLY A 39 11.80 9.46 -9.64
C GLY A 39 12.53 8.47 -8.74
N SER A 40 11.81 7.77 -7.88
CA SER A 40 12.37 6.99 -6.77
C SER A 40 13.36 7.81 -5.92
N ALA A 41 13.10 9.10 -5.78
CA ALA A 41 13.90 10.01 -4.94
C ALA A 41 13.57 9.78 -3.46
N VAL A 42 14.01 8.65 -2.93
CA VAL A 42 13.73 8.17 -1.59
C VAL A 42 15.02 7.89 -0.82
N ASP A 43 14.94 7.97 0.51
CA ASP A 43 16.00 7.58 1.43
C ASP A 43 15.44 6.80 2.63
N ALA A 44 16.30 6.05 3.30
CA ALA A 44 15.91 5.14 4.36
C ALA A 44 15.16 5.83 5.52
N ALA A 45 15.61 7.02 5.92
CA ALA A 45 15.00 7.73 7.05
C ALA A 45 13.57 8.18 6.74
N ASN A 46 13.36 8.73 5.54
CA ASN A 46 12.02 9.16 5.11
C ASN A 46 11.11 7.98 4.80
N LEU A 47 11.64 6.85 4.29
CA LEU A 47 10.87 5.63 4.09
C LEU A 47 10.35 5.08 5.42
N THR A 48 11.22 4.96 6.43
CA THR A 48 10.83 4.55 7.79
C THR A 48 9.77 5.50 8.37
N TYR A 49 10.02 6.81 8.31
CA TYR A 49 9.08 7.81 8.83
C TYR A 49 7.69 7.68 8.18
N ASN A 50 7.62 7.60 6.85
CA ASN A 50 6.34 7.48 6.15
C ASN A 50 5.59 6.20 6.53
N LEU A 51 6.27 5.05 6.62
CA LEU A 51 5.65 3.80 7.05
C LEU A 51 5.08 3.89 8.47
N GLU A 52 5.81 4.53 9.38
CA GLU A 52 5.33 4.74 10.75
C GLU A 52 4.08 5.64 10.78
N GLU A 53 4.05 6.71 9.97
CA GLU A 53 2.88 7.58 9.87
C GLU A 53 1.68 6.86 9.23
N TYR A 54 1.90 6.03 8.21
CA TYR A 54 0.84 5.20 7.63
C TYR A 54 0.28 4.20 8.65
N ALA A 55 1.14 3.54 9.43
CA ALA A 55 0.70 2.65 10.50
C ALA A 55 -0.14 3.40 11.56
N LYS A 56 0.30 4.58 11.99
CA LYS A 56 -0.44 5.43 12.93
C LYS A 56 -1.79 5.87 12.37
N ALA A 57 -1.88 6.10 11.05
CA ALA A 57 -3.13 6.41 10.37
C ALA A 57 -4.06 5.20 10.22
N GLY A 58 -3.61 3.99 10.59
CA GLY A 58 -4.41 2.77 10.55
C GLY A 58 -4.33 2.00 9.24
N LEU A 59 -3.38 2.33 8.35
CA LEU A 59 -3.14 1.56 7.13
C LEU A 59 -2.53 0.19 7.45
N GLY A 60 -2.92 -0.83 6.68
CA GLY A 60 -2.40 -2.19 6.74
C GLY A 60 -1.41 -2.51 5.64
N GLY A 61 -1.37 -1.72 4.57
CA GLY A 61 -0.49 -1.98 3.43
C GLY A 61 -0.17 -0.75 2.58
N VAL A 62 0.90 -0.85 1.81
CA VAL A 62 1.30 0.12 0.80
C VAL A 62 1.69 -0.60 -0.50
N GLU A 63 1.38 -0.02 -1.66
CA GLU A 63 1.85 -0.46 -2.97
C GLU A 63 2.87 0.53 -3.50
N ILE A 64 4.16 0.15 -3.51
CA ILE A 64 5.22 0.97 -4.09
C ILE A 64 4.98 1.10 -5.59
N THR A 65 4.88 2.34 -6.06
CA THR A 65 4.67 2.65 -7.48
C THR A 65 5.76 3.62 -7.94
N PRO A 66 6.88 3.11 -8.48
CA PRO A 66 7.92 3.96 -9.06
C PRO A 66 7.37 4.65 -10.32
N ILE A 67 7.55 5.96 -10.40
CA ILE A 67 7.15 6.75 -11.58
C ILE A 67 8.21 7.80 -11.90
N TYR A 68 7.94 8.57 -12.96
CA TYR A 68 8.81 9.69 -13.37
C TYR A 68 9.10 10.66 -12.22
N GLY A 69 10.23 11.37 -12.31
CA GLY A 69 10.69 12.31 -11.30
C GLY A 69 9.98 13.65 -11.35
N VAL A 70 10.23 14.44 -10.34
CA VAL A 70 9.77 15.84 -10.24
C VAL A 70 10.82 16.72 -10.89
N GLN A 71 10.38 17.64 -11.74
CA GLN A 71 11.27 18.61 -12.39
C GLN A 71 12.13 19.37 -11.37
N GLY A 72 13.42 19.41 -11.60
CA GLY A 72 14.39 20.08 -10.73
C GLY A 72 14.87 19.24 -9.54
N ASN A 73 14.42 18.00 -9.41
CA ASN A 73 14.88 17.05 -8.38
C ASN A 73 15.70 15.88 -8.94
N ASP A 74 16.09 15.93 -10.21
CA ASP A 74 16.71 14.82 -10.94
C ASP A 74 17.96 14.23 -10.26
N LYS A 75 18.72 15.08 -9.55
CA LYS A 75 19.91 14.66 -8.80
C LYS A 75 19.65 13.66 -7.68
N ASN A 76 18.43 13.59 -7.20
CA ASN A 76 18.02 12.71 -6.12
C ASN A 76 17.36 11.43 -6.64
N ASN A 77 17.07 11.36 -7.94
CA ASN A 77 16.42 10.20 -8.55
C ASN A 77 17.31 8.97 -8.45
N LEU A 78 16.74 7.84 -8.08
CA LEU A 78 17.39 6.55 -8.10
C LEU A 78 17.00 5.79 -9.37
N PRO A 79 17.97 5.36 -10.20
CA PRO A 79 17.66 4.55 -11.37
C PRO A 79 16.93 3.26 -10.94
N PHE A 80 15.82 2.96 -11.58
CA PHE A 80 15.00 1.79 -11.29
C PHE A 80 15.85 0.51 -11.39
N LEU A 81 15.70 -0.38 -10.42
CA LEU A 81 16.49 -1.63 -10.26
C LEU A 81 18.01 -1.45 -10.07
N SER A 82 18.50 -0.22 -9.90
CA SER A 82 19.90 -0.03 -9.51
C SER A 82 20.18 -0.61 -8.11
N PRO A 83 21.45 -0.89 -7.76
CA PRO A 83 21.78 -1.37 -6.41
C PRO A 83 21.27 -0.46 -5.28
N GLN A 84 21.31 0.85 -5.48
CA GLN A 84 20.77 1.81 -4.51
C GLN A 84 19.26 1.68 -4.39
N TRP A 85 18.56 1.56 -5.51
CA TRP A 85 17.12 1.36 -5.54
C TRP A 85 16.72 0.05 -4.83
N MET A 86 17.44 -1.04 -5.12
CA MET A 86 17.21 -2.34 -4.47
C MET A 86 17.46 -2.28 -2.95
N ASN A 87 18.45 -1.51 -2.51
CA ASN A 87 18.67 -1.29 -1.08
C ASN A 87 17.51 -0.56 -0.42
N MET A 88 16.91 0.41 -1.10
CA MET A 88 15.72 1.11 -0.58
C MET A 88 14.50 0.20 -0.53
N LEU A 89 14.32 -0.66 -1.52
CA LEU A 89 13.26 -1.67 -1.50
C LEU A 89 13.43 -2.63 -0.33
N GLN A 90 14.63 -3.19 -0.15
CA GLN A 90 14.93 -4.10 0.96
C GLN A 90 14.71 -3.41 2.33
N HIS A 91 15.12 -2.14 2.47
CA HIS A 91 14.87 -1.37 3.66
C HIS A 91 13.38 -1.22 3.93
N THR A 92 12.60 -0.87 2.89
CA THR A 92 11.16 -0.70 3.00
C THR A 92 10.45 -1.99 3.42
N GLU A 93 10.84 -3.13 2.84
CA GLU A 93 10.31 -4.45 3.25
C GLU A 93 10.64 -4.78 4.71
N ALA A 94 11.88 -4.53 5.13
CA ALA A 94 12.32 -4.80 6.50
C ALA A 94 11.54 -3.95 7.51
N GLU A 95 11.36 -2.66 7.20
CA GLU A 95 10.59 -1.73 8.03
C GLU A 95 9.08 -2.08 8.01
N GLY A 96 8.52 -2.44 6.87
CA GLY A 96 7.14 -2.91 6.78
C GLY A 96 6.89 -4.11 7.70
N LYS A 97 7.77 -5.09 7.68
CA LYS A 97 7.73 -6.26 8.57
C LYS A 97 7.85 -5.86 10.05
N ARG A 98 8.76 -4.92 10.37
CA ARG A 98 8.95 -4.42 11.74
C ARG A 98 7.70 -3.73 12.29
N ILE A 99 7.01 -2.96 11.44
CA ILE A 99 5.86 -2.14 11.82
C ILE A 99 4.53 -2.89 11.70
N GLY A 100 4.49 -3.98 10.91
CA GLY A 100 3.28 -4.74 10.63
C GLY A 100 2.42 -4.10 9.52
N ILE A 101 3.05 -3.48 8.53
CA ILE A 101 2.46 -3.01 7.27
C ILE A 101 2.90 -3.95 6.15
N GLU A 102 1.96 -4.37 5.33
CA GLU A 102 2.23 -5.11 4.11
C GLU A 102 2.83 -4.19 3.04
N VAL A 103 3.87 -4.66 2.35
CA VAL A 103 4.55 -3.90 1.30
C VAL A 103 4.43 -4.66 -0.01
N ASP A 104 3.63 -4.12 -0.90
CA ASP A 104 3.48 -4.56 -2.28
C ASP A 104 4.20 -3.62 -3.23
N MET A 105 4.43 -4.09 -4.45
CA MET A 105 5.01 -3.28 -5.52
C MET A 105 4.34 -3.59 -6.84
N ASN A 106 4.09 -2.59 -7.66
CA ASN A 106 3.68 -2.83 -9.03
C ASN A 106 4.85 -3.36 -9.88
N THR A 107 4.52 -4.04 -10.98
CA THR A 107 5.49 -4.81 -11.78
C THR A 107 6.36 -3.97 -12.71
N GLY A 108 6.30 -2.65 -12.64
CA GLY A 108 7.05 -1.80 -13.56
C GLY A 108 7.28 -0.40 -13.02
N THR A 109 7.82 0.44 -13.86
CA THR A 109 8.04 1.86 -13.58
C THR A 109 7.34 2.72 -14.62
N GLY A 110 6.87 3.90 -14.18
CA GLY A 110 6.13 4.81 -15.03
C GLY A 110 4.66 4.45 -15.17
N TRP A 111 3.91 5.37 -15.77
CA TRP A 111 2.50 5.19 -16.09
C TRP A 111 2.23 5.81 -17.47
N PRO A 112 1.99 4.99 -18.49
CA PRO A 112 1.98 3.53 -18.52
C PRO A 112 3.36 2.92 -18.24
N PHE A 113 3.38 1.61 -17.95
CA PHE A 113 4.62 0.89 -17.60
C PHE A 113 5.67 1.01 -18.70
N GLY A 114 6.92 1.20 -18.28
CA GLY A 114 8.06 1.37 -19.15
C GLY A 114 9.07 2.32 -18.53
N GLY A 115 9.98 2.81 -19.32
CA GLY A 115 10.96 3.80 -18.88
C GLY A 115 12.19 3.84 -19.78
N PRO A 116 13.15 4.72 -19.50
CA PRO A 116 14.34 4.89 -20.33
C PRO A 116 15.26 3.66 -20.38
N HIS A 117 15.07 2.69 -19.48
CA HIS A 117 15.80 1.41 -19.45
C HIS A 117 15.18 0.34 -20.36
N VAL A 118 13.99 0.57 -20.89
CA VAL A 118 13.32 -0.33 -21.84
C VAL A 118 13.80 0.00 -23.25
N SER A 119 14.40 -0.97 -23.94
CA SER A 119 14.85 -0.78 -25.31
C SER A 119 13.66 -0.66 -26.26
N MET A 120 13.86 -0.05 -27.43
CA MET A 120 12.81 0.04 -28.45
C MET A 120 12.34 -1.34 -28.93
N THR A 121 13.20 -2.36 -28.85
CA THR A 121 12.86 -3.73 -29.24
C THR A 121 12.05 -4.46 -28.20
N ASP A 122 12.15 -4.05 -26.93
CA ASP A 122 11.43 -4.66 -25.81
C ASP A 122 10.18 -3.87 -25.43
N ALA A 123 10.01 -2.69 -26.01
CA ALA A 123 8.85 -1.84 -25.74
C ALA A 123 7.58 -2.45 -26.35
N ALA A 124 6.51 -2.48 -25.56
CA ALA A 124 5.19 -2.82 -26.05
C ALA A 124 4.69 -1.70 -26.98
N THR A 125 4.96 -1.83 -28.26
CA THR A 125 4.54 -0.86 -29.28
C THR A 125 3.27 -1.35 -29.96
N LEU A 126 2.22 -0.56 -29.87
CA LEU A 126 1.07 -0.69 -30.76
C LEU A 126 1.30 0.22 -31.96
N SER A 127 1.62 -0.36 -33.11
CA SER A 127 1.68 0.38 -34.38
C SER A 127 0.30 0.38 -35.02
N LEU A 128 -0.36 1.52 -35.05
CA LEU A 128 -1.52 1.75 -35.91
C LEU A 128 -0.99 2.22 -37.29
N ILE A 129 -0.92 1.27 -38.21
CA ILE A 129 -0.69 1.62 -39.62
C ILE A 129 -2.04 2.04 -40.18
N HIS A 130 -2.19 3.31 -40.47
CA HIS A 130 -3.26 3.77 -41.37
C HIS A 130 -2.85 3.40 -42.80
N ILE A 131 -3.60 2.49 -43.35
CA ILE A 131 -3.58 2.18 -44.79
C ILE A 131 -4.61 3.05 -45.48
#